data_2f81fbc5e201f73d12dda11cf701849f
#
_entry.id   2f81fbc5e201f73d12dda11cf701849f
#
_cell.length_a   1.000
_cell.length_b   1.000
_cell.length_c   1.000
_cell.angle_alpha   90.00
_cell.angle_beta   90.00
_cell.angle_gamma   90.00
#
_symmetry.space_group_name_H-M   'P 1'
#
loop_
_entity.id
_entity.type
_entity.pdbx_description
1 polymer ?
#
loop_
_entity_poly.entity_id
_entity_poly.type
_entity_poly.pdbx_seq_one_letter_code
_entity_poly.pdbx_strand_id
1 'polypeptide(L)'
;MVATRGCAVIAHRGGAGEAPENTWTAVEHVAELGLTWMETDLRVSADGLVILSHDPDLMRTAADPRGIGELTWKELSDLDAGDGRPPVRLDDALAAFPRLRFNIDLKESAVVQDALQVVRAADALDRVRFASFSARRLAVLRRQEPRATTSLGVGDVLALVLLLIAYERESCRQSPGW
;
A
#
# COMPACT_ATOMS: atom_id res chain seq x y z
N MET A 1 12.39 -23.69 -7.98
CA MET A 1 12.55 -22.47 -7.17
C MET A 1 13.78 -21.73 -7.67
N VAL A 2 13.61 -20.71 -8.49
CA VAL A 2 14.71 -19.84 -8.89
C VAL A 2 14.82 -18.75 -7.83
N ALA A 3 15.80 -18.89 -6.92
CA ALA A 3 16.18 -17.78 -6.07
C ALA A 3 16.90 -16.75 -6.95
N THR A 4 16.17 -15.81 -7.49
CA THR A 4 16.75 -14.63 -8.12
C THR A 4 17.43 -13.82 -7.02
N ARG A 5 18.75 -13.92 -6.94
CA ARG A 5 19.60 -12.88 -6.36
C ARG A 5 19.44 -11.65 -7.26
N GLY A 6 18.37 -10.89 -7.07
CA GLY A 6 17.99 -9.80 -7.94
C GLY A 6 16.91 -8.94 -7.31
N CYS A 7 16.58 -7.84 -7.93
CA CYS A 7 15.56 -6.90 -7.49
C CYS A 7 14.21 -7.61 -7.29
N ALA A 8 13.50 -7.26 -6.24
CA ALA A 8 12.12 -7.69 -6.06
C ALA A 8 11.24 -6.97 -7.11
N VAL A 9 10.42 -7.74 -7.83
CA VAL A 9 9.38 -7.18 -8.72
C VAL A 9 8.12 -7.01 -7.88
N ILE A 10 7.56 -5.80 -7.91
CA ILE A 10 6.32 -5.45 -7.22
C ILE A 10 5.30 -5.03 -8.28
N ALA A 11 4.20 -5.76 -8.40
CA ALA A 11 3.14 -5.44 -9.35
C ALA A 11 2.34 -4.21 -8.85
N HIS A 12 2.53 -3.06 -9.50
CA HIS A 12 1.84 -1.81 -9.16
C HIS A 12 0.34 -1.95 -9.41
N ARG A 13 -0.47 -1.81 -8.35
CA ARG A 13 -1.93 -2.01 -8.32
C ARG A 13 -2.37 -3.36 -8.90
N GLY A 14 -1.50 -4.37 -8.81
CA GLY A 14 -1.76 -5.70 -9.37
C GLY A 14 -1.50 -5.84 -10.87
N GLY A 15 -0.74 -4.93 -11.49
CA GLY A 15 -0.42 -4.98 -12.93
C GLY A 15 -1.41 -4.19 -13.78
N ALA A 16 -1.64 -2.92 -13.44
CA ALA A 16 -2.65 -2.02 -14.03
C ALA A 16 -2.60 -1.85 -15.58
N GLY A 17 -1.56 -2.37 -16.25
CA GLY A 17 -1.49 -2.44 -17.72
C GLY A 17 -2.09 -3.71 -18.31
N GLU A 18 -2.33 -4.74 -17.49
CA GLU A 18 -2.74 -6.08 -17.91
C GLU A 18 -4.07 -6.53 -17.26
N ALA A 19 -4.39 -5.97 -16.07
CA ALA A 19 -5.63 -6.21 -15.35
C ALA A 19 -6.20 -4.87 -14.82
N PRO A 20 -7.52 -4.75 -14.60
CA PRO A 20 -8.10 -3.57 -13.95
C PRO A 20 -7.49 -3.40 -12.55
N GLU A 21 -6.97 -2.21 -12.26
CA GLU A 21 -6.21 -1.92 -11.04
C GLU A 21 -6.99 -2.16 -9.75
N ASN A 22 -6.34 -2.68 -8.71
CA ASN A 22 -6.91 -2.88 -7.37
C ASN A 22 -8.18 -3.76 -7.34
N THR A 23 -8.42 -4.58 -8.38
CA THR A 23 -9.54 -5.52 -8.47
C THR A 23 -9.14 -6.93 -8.06
N TRP A 24 -10.13 -7.82 -7.95
CA TRP A 24 -9.88 -9.26 -7.73
C TRP A 24 -9.06 -9.86 -8.87
N THR A 25 -9.39 -9.52 -10.14
CA THR A 25 -8.62 -9.95 -11.30
C THR A 25 -7.14 -9.53 -11.18
N ALA A 26 -6.86 -8.32 -10.69
CA ALA A 26 -5.50 -7.86 -10.49
C ALA A 26 -4.74 -8.65 -9.41
N VAL A 27 -5.39 -8.97 -8.28
CA VAL A 27 -4.77 -9.79 -7.22
C VAL A 27 -4.50 -11.21 -7.70
N GLU A 28 -5.46 -11.82 -8.40
CA GLU A 28 -5.35 -13.15 -9.01
C GLU A 28 -4.23 -13.19 -10.05
N HIS A 29 -4.15 -12.18 -10.92
CA HIS A 29 -3.11 -12.05 -11.95
C HIS A 29 -1.68 -12.05 -11.36
N VAL A 30 -1.46 -11.31 -10.27
CA VAL A 30 -0.15 -11.33 -9.57
C VAL A 30 0.22 -12.72 -9.08
N ALA A 31 -0.76 -13.45 -8.54
CA ALA A 31 -0.56 -14.81 -8.06
C ALA A 31 -0.30 -15.81 -9.20
N GLU A 32 -1.00 -15.67 -10.33
CA GLU A 32 -0.84 -16.49 -11.53
C GLU A 32 0.53 -16.30 -12.18
N LEU A 33 1.04 -15.06 -12.22
CA LEU A 33 2.39 -14.74 -12.68
C LEU A 33 3.50 -15.28 -11.74
N GLY A 34 3.13 -15.83 -10.58
CA GLY A 34 4.08 -16.29 -9.58
C GLY A 34 4.88 -15.17 -8.91
N LEU A 35 4.42 -13.92 -9.00
CA LEU A 35 5.02 -12.80 -8.31
C LEU A 35 4.72 -12.90 -6.81
N THR A 36 5.65 -12.42 -6.01
CA THR A 36 5.53 -12.48 -4.54
C THR A 36 5.05 -11.20 -3.92
N TRP A 37 5.08 -10.08 -4.64
CA TRP A 37 4.70 -8.76 -4.15
C TRP A 37 3.68 -8.08 -5.05
N MET A 38 2.62 -7.59 -4.44
CA MET A 38 1.67 -6.65 -5.02
C MET A 38 1.77 -5.30 -4.29
N GLU A 39 1.79 -4.21 -5.02
CA GLU A 39 1.51 -2.90 -4.48
C GLU A 39 0.03 -2.59 -4.65
N THR A 40 -0.56 -1.93 -3.65
CA THR A 40 -1.97 -1.51 -3.65
C THR A 40 -2.17 -0.28 -2.80
N ASP A 41 -3.23 0.44 -3.06
CA ASP A 41 -3.63 1.66 -2.37
C ASP A 41 -4.83 1.39 -1.45
N LEU A 42 -4.89 2.03 -0.29
CA LEU A 42 -5.98 1.83 0.65
C LEU A 42 -6.80 3.09 0.93
N ARG A 43 -8.11 2.87 0.97
CA ARG A 43 -9.15 3.79 1.44
C ARG A 43 -10.01 3.12 2.50
N VAL A 44 -10.84 3.90 3.19
CA VAL A 44 -11.78 3.40 4.18
C VAL A 44 -13.21 3.79 3.81
N SER A 45 -14.14 2.84 3.92
CA SER A 45 -15.58 3.06 3.70
C SER A 45 -16.22 3.82 4.87
N ALA A 46 -17.46 4.28 4.71
CA ALA A 46 -18.21 4.97 5.76
C ALA A 46 -18.39 4.14 7.05
N ASP A 47 -18.45 2.82 6.91
CA ASP A 47 -18.60 1.85 8.01
C ASP A 47 -17.27 1.21 8.45
N GLY A 48 -16.11 1.79 8.04
CA GLY A 48 -14.79 1.43 8.57
C GLY A 48 -14.12 0.23 7.88
N LEU A 49 -14.61 -0.24 6.75
CA LEU A 49 -13.95 -1.32 6.01
C LEU A 49 -12.86 -0.78 5.10
N VAL A 50 -11.75 -1.52 5.03
CA VAL A 50 -10.56 -1.12 4.27
C VAL A 50 -10.64 -1.67 2.86
N ILE A 51 -10.66 -0.77 1.87
CA ILE A 51 -10.90 -1.04 0.45
C ILE A 51 -9.62 -0.77 -0.35
N LEU A 52 -9.30 -1.65 -1.29
CA LEU A 52 -8.24 -1.44 -2.27
C LEU A 52 -8.71 -0.41 -3.31
N SER A 53 -8.22 0.82 -3.24
CA SER A 53 -8.51 1.87 -4.21
C SER A 53 -7.51 3.01 -4.17
N HIS A 54 -7.11 3.47 -5.34
CA HIS A 54 -6.23 4.63 -5.48
C HIS A 54 -6.99 5.94 -5.30
N ASP A 55 -8.08 6.12 -6.05
CA ASP A 55 -8.84 7.37 -6.07
C ASP A 55 -9.76 7.48 -4.83
N PRO A 56 -10.12 8.68 -4.39
CA PRO A 56 -11.04 8.86 -3.28
C PRO A 56 -12.48 8.49 -3.62
N ASP A 57 -12.80 8.37 -4.89
CA ASP A 57 -14.10 8.01 -5.45
C ASP A 57 -13.94 6.84 -6.45
N LEU A 58 -15.05 6.37 -6.96
CA LEU A 58 -15.11 5.25 -7.90
C LEU A 58 -15.47 5.69 -9.33
N MET A 59 -15.38 7.01 -9.64
CA MET A 59 -15.78 7.54 -10.93
C MET A 59 -15.04 6.86 -12.10
N ARG A 60 -13.75 6.64 -11.96
CA ARG A 60 -12.91 6.06 -13.01
C ARG A 60 -13.07 4.55 -13.15
N THR A 61 -13.34 3.84 -12.06
CA THR A 61 -13.37 2.36 -12.02
C THR A 61 -14.79 1.80 -12.11
N ALA A 62 -15.78 2.46 -11.50
CA ALA A 62 -17.16 1.99 -11.41
C ALA A 62 -18.18 3.01 -11.95
N ALA A 63 -17.75 4.12 -12.58
CA ALA A 63 -18.60 5.22 -13.04
C ALA A 63 -19.51 5.81 -11.93
N ASP A 64 -19.09 5.69 -10.65
CA ASP A 64 -19.80 6.24 -9.51
C ASP A 64 -19.01 7.44 -8.93
N PRO A 65 -19.59 8.66 -8.91
CA PRO A 65 -18.88 9.84 -8.44
C PRO A 65 -18.81 9.96 -6.91
N ARG A 66 -19.51 9.09 -6.17
CA ARG A 66 -19.52 9.15 -4.70
C ARG A 66 -18.16 8.76 -4.13
N GLY A 67 -17.75 9.40 -3.06
CA GLY A 67 -16.53 9.06 -2.35
C GLY A 67 -16.64 7.71 -1.63
N ILE A 68 -15.57 6.93 -1.63
CA ILE A 68 -15.52 5.64 -0.92
C ILE A 68 -15.87 5.83 0.57
N GLY A 69 -15.38 6.91 1.21
CA GLY A 69 -15.69 7.25 2.59
C GLY A 69 -17.14 7.69 2.85
N GLU A 70 -17.94 7.87 1.81
CA GLU A 70 -19.38 8.22 1.89
C GLU A 70 -20.26 6.97 1.77
N LEU A 71 -19.71 5.84 1.30
CA LEU A 71 -20.41 4.61 1.01
C LEU A 71 -20.14 3.56 2.10
N THR A 72 -21.19 2.86 2.52
CA THR A 72 -21.08 1.64 3.33
C THR A 72 -20.64 0.46 2.46
N TRP A 73 -20.15 -0.60 3.09
CA TRP A 73 -19.81 -1.83 2.35
C TRP A 73 -21.00 -2.40 1.58
N LYS A 74 -22.20 -2.31 2.15
CA LYS A 74 -23.41 -2.76 1.47
C LYS A 74 -23.61 -2.05 0.12
N GLU A 75 -23.35 -0.74 0.07
CA GLU A 75 -23.46 0.04 -1.18
C GLU A 75 -22.28 -0.24 -2.11
N LEU A 76 -21.06 -0.37 -1.57
CA LEU A 76 -19.88 -0.70 -2.35
C LEU A 76 -19.95 -2.09 -2.98
N SER A 77 -20.54 -3.06 -2.28
CA SER A 77 -20.69 -4.44 -2.75
C SER A 77 -21.66 -4.61 -3.94
N ASP A 78 -22.50 -3.62 -4.19
CA ASP A 78 -23.40 -3.61 -5.34
C ASP A 78 -22.76 -2.97 -6.60
N LEU A 79 -21.51 -2.43 -6.49
CA LEU A 79 -20.80 -1.79 -7.60
C LEU A 79 -19.84 -2.78 -8.27
N ASP A 80 -19.66 -2.59 -9.58
CA ASP A 80 -18.60 -3.28 -10.34
C ASP A 80 -17.32 -2.45 -10.30
N ALA A 81 -16.25 -3.00 -9.75
CA ALA A 81 -14.94 -2.34 -9.69
C ALA A 81 -14.16 -2.37 -11.03
N GLY A 82 -14.79 -2.81 -12.11
CA GLY A 82 -14.21 -2.87 -13.46
C GLY A 82 -13.78 -4.29 -13.90
N ASP A 83 -14.08 -5.31 -13.11
CA ASP A 83 -13.84 -6.72 -13.43
C ASP A 83 -15.08 -7.61 -13.25
N GLY A 84 -16.27 -7.03 -13.17
CA GLY A 84 -17.53 -7.71 -12.93
C GLY A 84 -17.75 -8.11 -11.48
N ARG A 85 -16.90 -7.65 -10.56
CA ARG A 85 -16.93 -7.97 -9.13
C ARG A 85 -16.90 -6.70 -8.27
N PRO A 86 -17.36 -6.79 -7.00
CA PRO A 86 -17.25 -5.67 -6.06
C PRO A 86 -15.80 -5.25 -5.81
N PRO A 87 -15.58 -4.00 -5.31
CA PRO A 87 -14.27 -3.57 -4.83
C PRO A 87 -13.66 -4.57 -3.83
N VAL A 88 -12.34 -4.71 -3.85
CA VAL A 88 -11.63 -5.66 -2.99
C VAL A 88 -11.48 -5.07 -1.59
N ARG A 89 -11.85 -5.85 -0.58
CA ARG A 89 -11.52 -5.55 0.82
C ARG A 89 -10.14 -6.10 1.15
N LEU A 90 -9.40 -5.38 2.00
CA LEU A 90 -8.06 -5.82 2.41
C LEU A 90 -8.08 -7.14 3.18
N ASP A 91 -9.04 -7.32 4.09
CA ASP A 91 -9.17 -8.55 4.89
C ASP A 91 -9.43 -9.79 4.00
N ASP A 92 -10.30 -9.64 2.99
CA ASP A 92 -10.60 -10.70 2.03
C ASP A 92 -9.37 -11.03 1.16
N ALA A 93 -8.64 -10.01 0.67
CA ALA A 93 -7.43 -10.22 -0.11
C ALA A 93 -6.33 -10.93 0.69
N LEU A 94 -6.13 -10.52 1.96
CA LEU A 94 -5.17 -11.16 2.85
C LEU A 94 -5.52 -12.62 3.16
N ALA A 95 -6.82 -12.92 3.32
CA ALA A 95 -7.31 -14.28 3.58
C ALA A 95 -7.18 -15.18 2.34
N ALA A 96 -7.58 -14.67 1.16
CA ALA A 96 -7.57 -15.44 -0.09
C ALA A 96 -6.15 -15.75 -0.60
N PHE A 97 -5.19 -14.85 -0.33
CA PHE A 97 -3.81 -14.97 -0.83
C PHE A 97 -2.76 -14.96 0.31
N PRO A 98 -2.69 -16.01 1.13
CA PRO A 98 -1.84 -16.04 2.33
C PRO A 98 -0.33 -16.04 2.02
N ARG A 99 0.07 -16.35 0.79
CA ARG A 99 1.47 -16.32 0.34
C ARG A 99 1.88 -15.03 -0.34
N LEU A 100 0.90 -14.19 -0.73
CA LEU A 100 1.17 -12.91 -1.37
C LEU A 100 1.59 -11.88 -0.31
N ARG A 101 2.57 -11.08 -0.65
CA ARG A 101 3.05 -9.94 0.13
C ARG A 101 2.49 -8.65 -0.44
N PHE A 102 2.12 -7.73 0.42
CA PHE A 102 1.52 -6.47 0.01
C PHE A 102 2.39 -5.28 0.40
N ASN A 103 2.63 -4.37 -0.55
CA ASN A 103 3.14 -3.04 -0.29
C ASN A 103 1.95 -2.07 -0.36
N ILE A 104 1.50 -1.60 0.78
CA ILE A 104 0.22 -0.89 0.95
C ILE A 104 0.46 0.60 1.07
N ASP A 105 -0.04 1.43 0.14
CA ASP A 105 -0.01 2.88 0.25
C ASP A 105 -1.25 3.40 1.00
N LEU A 106 -1.01 4.03 2.14
CA LEU A 106 -2.04 4.65 2.98
C LEU A 106 -2.38 6.03 2.41
N LYS A 107 -3.49 6.13 1.64
CA LYS A 107 -3.86 7.37 0.92
C LYS A 107 -4.39 8.47 1.85
N GLU A 108 -4.96 8.11 2.99
CA GLU A 108 -5.58 9.04 3.93
C GLU A 108 -5.25 8.69 5.38
N SER A 109 -5.47 9.65 6.29
CA SER A 109 -5.15 9.42 7.70
C SER A 109 -6.18 8.53 8.40
N ALA A 110 -7.41 8.52 7.92
CA ALA A 110 -8.50 7.71 8.45
C ALA A 110 -8.17 6.20 8.34
N VAL A 111 -7.57 5.77 7.21
CA VAL A 111 -7.31 4.34 6.95
C VAL A 111 -6.19 3.73 7.82
N VAL A 112 -5.36 4.54 8.48
CA VAL A 112 -4.16 4.05 9.20
C VAL A 112 -4.52 3.06 10.30
N GLN A 113 -5.49 3.41 11.14
CA GLN A 113 -5.92 2.59 12.26
C GLN A 113 -6.58 1.30 11.79
N ASP A 114 -7.51 1.41 10.84
CA ASP A 114 -8.30 0.28 10.35
C ASP A 114 -7.43 -0.70 9.57
N ALA A 115 -6.54 -0.20 8.70
CA ALA A 115 -5.57 -1.05 8.00
C ALA A 115 -4.66 -1.82 8.96
N LEU A 116 -4.18 -1.16 10.03
CA LEU A 116 -3.35 -1.83 11.02
C LEU A 116 -4.12 -2.91 11.79
N GLN A 117 -5.39 -2.67 12.13
CA GLN A 117 -6.24 -3.66 12.77
C GLN A 117 -6.49 -4.87 11.87
N VAL A 118 -6.80 -4.65 10.59
CA VAL A 118 -6.99 -5.72 9.60
C VAL A 118 -5.72 -6.57 9.46
N VAL A 119 -4.56 -5.95 9.30
CA VAL A 119 -3.28 -6.66 9.14
C VAL A 119 -2.91 -7.47 10.39
N ARG A 120 -3.19 -6.94 11.59
CA ARG A 120 -3.01 -7.69 12.86
C ARG A 120 -3.97 -8.86 12.98
N ALA A 121 -5.24 -8.65 12.68
CA ALA A 121 -6.26 -9.70 12.75
C ALA A 121 -5.97 -10.86 11.78
N ALA A 122 -5.36 -10.56 10.61
CA ALA A 122 -4.95 -11.54 9.62
C ALA A 122 -3.57 -12.17 9.92
N ASP A 123 -2.89 -11.81 11.02
CA ASP A 123 -1.52 -12.20 11.35
C ASP A 123 -0.54 -11.99 10.16
N ALA A 124 -0.67 -10.83 9.50
CA ALA A 124 -0.01 -10.54 8.23
C ALA A 124 1.13 -9.50 8.31
N LEU A 125 1.59 -9.13 9.52
CA LEU A 125 2.62 -8.10 9.70
C LEU A 125 3.95 -8.40 9.01
N ASP A 126 4.33 -9.65 8.89
CA ASP A 126 5.58 -10.11 8.27
C ASP A 126 5.54 -10.10 6.74
N ARG A 127 4.34 -10.02 6.13
CA ARG A 127 4.12 -10.00 4.69
C ARG A 127 3.48 -8.71 4.18
N VAL A 128 3.29 -7.71 5.05
CA VAL A 128 2.79 -6.39 4.70
C VAL A 128 3.85 -5.33 4.96
N ARG A 129 4.05 -4.45 3.99
CA ARG A 129 4.81 -3.22 4.12
C ARG A 129 3.85 -2.05 3.96
N PHE A 130 3.89 -1.11 4.88
CA PHE A 130 3.10 0.11 4.79
C PHE A 130 3.91 1.23 4.13
N ALA A 131 3.31 1.88 3.16
CA ALA A 131 3.86 3.04 2.48
C ALA A 131 2.94 4.25 2.66
N SER A 132 3.49 5.43 2.57
CA SER A 132 2.75 6.68 2.43
C SER A 132 3.68 7.80 2.03
N PHE A 133 3.21 8.72 1.21
CA PHE A 133 3.90 10.00 0.99
C PHE A 133 3.92 10.88 2.26
N SER A 134 2.99 10.67 3.19
CA SER A 134 2.90 11.41 4.45
C SER A 134 3.77 10.79 5.54
N ALA A 135 4.90 11.43 5.87
CA ALA A 135 5.75 11.05 7.00
C ALA A 135 4.96 11.01 8.32
N ARG A 136 3.95 11.90 8.48
CA ARG A 136 3.08 11.93 9.67
C ARG A 136 2.26 10.65 9.82
N ARG A 137 1.67 10.12 8.73
CA ARG A 137 0.93 8.85 8.76
C ARG A 137 1.83 7.70 9.18
N LEU A 138 3.02 7.60 8.56
CA LEU A 138 4.00 6.58 8.91
C LEU A 138 4.50 6.71 10.36
N ALA A 139 4.69 7.93 10.87
CA ALA A 139 5.07 8.15 12.26
C ALA A 139 3.97 7.72 13.25
N VAL A 140 2.69 7.90 12.91
CA VAL A 140 1.55 7.40 13.70
C VAL A 140 1.55 5.89 13.70
N LEU A 141 1.66 5.25 12.55
CA LEU A 141 1.67 3.81 12.39
C LEU A 141 2.84 3.16 13.16
N ARG A 142 4.07 3.67 13.02
CA ARG A 142 5.26 3.17 13.71
C ARG A 142 5.15 3.25 15.23
N ARG A 143 4.44 4.26 15.76
CA ARG A 143 4.17 4.36 17.21
C ARG A 143 3.19 3.33 17.70
N GLN A 144 2.18 2.99 16.88
CA GLN A 144 1.17 2.00 17.23
C GLN A 144 1.67 0.56 17.02
N GLU A 145 2.55 0.34 16.03
CA GLU A 145 3.13 -0.96 15.73
C GLU A 145 4.62 -0.82 15.35
N PRO A 146 5.50 -0.85 16.35
CA PRO A 146 6.95 -0.73 16.10
C PRO A 146 7.55 -1.87 15.24
N ARG A 147 6.86 -3.01 15.14
CA ARG A 147 7.29 -4.15 14.30
C ARG A 147 6.89 -4.00 12.84
N ALA A 148 6.01 -3.04 12.51
CA ALA A 148 5.56 -2.85 11.14
C ALA A 148 6.71 -2.40 10.23
N THR A 149 6.85 -3.06 9.09
CA THR A 149 7.75 -2.59 8.03
C THR A 149 7.11 -1.40 7.32
N THR A 150 7.84 -0.30 7.19
CA THR A 150 7.34 0.92 6.54
C THR A 150 8.31 1.44 5.49
N SER A 151 7.79 2.17 4.47
CA SER A 151 8.60 3.00 3.60
C SER A 151 9.13 4.25 4.34
N LEU A 152 10.02 4.99 3.68
CA LEU A 152 10.32 6.38 4.05
C LEU A 152 9.24 7.29 3.45
N GLY A 153 8.77 8.27 4.22
CA GLY A 153 7.95 9.35 3.69
C GLY A 153 8.83 10.43 3.03
N VAL A 154 8.21 11.37 2.32
CA VAL A 154 8.93 12.45 1.62
C VAL A 154 9.81 13.25 2.59
N GLY A 155 9.31 13.55 3.78
CA GLY A 155 10.09 14.26 4.81
C GLY A 155 11.29 13.45 5.32
N ASP A 156 11.15 12.13 5.46
CA ASP A 156 12.24 11.24 5.88
C ASP A 156 13.35 11.21 4.80
N VAL A 157 12.96 11.11 3.52
CA VAL A 157 13.90 11.15 2.38
C VAL A 157 14.64 12.48 2.33
N LEU A 158 13.93 13.60 2.49
CA LEU A 158 14.55 14.92 2.50
C LEU A 158 15.55 15.06 3.65
N ALA A 159 15.19 14.61 4.86
CA ALA A 159 16.09 14.63 6.02
C ALA A 159 17.35 13.79 5.77
N LEU A 160 17.21 12.61 5.18
CA LEU A 160 18.34 11.75 4.83
C LEU A 160 19.25 12.42 3.81
N VAL A 161 18.71 13.03 2.76
CA VAL A 161 19.49 13.76 1.75
C VAL A 161 20.25 14.93 2.37
N LEU A 162 19.62 15.71 3.24
CA LEU A 162 20.27 16.82 3.93
C LEU A 162 21.40 16.35 4.86
N LEU A 163 21.21 15.22 5.56
CA LEU A 163 22.24 14.61 6.39
C LEU A 163 23.44 14.14 5.55
N LEU A 164 23.21 13.52 4.40
CA LEU A 164 24.26 13.10 3.49
C LEU A 164 25.06 14.27 2.95
N ILE A 165 24.39 15.35 2.54
CA ILE A 165 25.06 16.60 2.08
C ILE A 165 25.89 17.23 3.21
N ALA A 166 25.37 17.24 4.44
CA ALA A 166 26.12 17.75 5.59
C ALA A 166 27.37 16.92 5.87
N TYR A 167 27.22 15.59 5.86
CA TYR A 167 28.32 14.66 6.05
C TYR A 167 29.44 14.82 5.00
N GLU A 168 29.10 14.94 3.73
CA GLU A 168 30.08 15.17 2.66
C GLU A 168 30.84 16.49 2.85
N ARG A 169 30.15 17.56 3.29
CA ARG A 169 30.79 18.86 3.55
C ARG A 169 31.76 18.80 4.72
N GLU A 170 31.45 18.04 5.77
CA GLU A 170 32.35 17.84 6.90
C GLU A 170 33.56 16.98 6.53
N SER A 171 33.34 15.90 5.77
CA SER A 171 34.39 15.03 5.28
C SER A 171 35.39 15.76 4.37
N CYS A 172 34.90 16.66 3.50
CA CYS A 172 35.76 17.50 2.66
C CYS A 172 36.59 18.51 3.45
N ARG A 173 36.08 18.99 4.60
CA ARG A 173 36.84 19.95 5.47
C ARG A 173 37.92 19.25 6.27
N GLN A 174 37.81 17.94 6.52
CA GLN A 174 38.79 17.17 7.30
C GLN A 174 39.88 16.52 6.44
N SER A 175 39.78 16.57 5.12
CA SER A 175 40.85 16.13 4.23
C SER A 175 42.00 17.15 4.26
N PRO A 176 43.17 16.78 4.79
CA PRO A 176 44.33 17.71 4.77
C PRO A 176 44.71 17.88 3.29
N GLY A 177 44.73 19.15 2.86
CA GLY A 177 45.24 19.50 1.54
C GLY A 177 46.68 19.01 1.39
N TRP A 178 46.88 18.32 0.27
CA TRP A 178 48.19 17.96 -0.21
C TRP A 178 48.81 19.15 -0.89
#